data_15fe13def5ad9d734da40603005cdff3
#
_entry.id   15fe13def5ad9d734da40603005cdff3
#
_cell.length_a   1.000
_cell.length_b   1.000
_cell.length_c   1.000
_cell.angle_alpha   90.00
_cell.angle_beta   90.00
_cell.angle_gamma   90.00
#
_symmetry.space_group_name_H-M   'P 1'
#
loop_
_entity.id
_entity.type
_entity.pdbx_description
1 polymer ?
#
loop_
_entity_poly.entity_id
_entity_poly.type
_entity_poly.pdbx_seq_one_letter_code
_entity_poly.pdbx_strand_id
1 'polypeptide(L)'
;MCGICGEIRFDGRMASPERIERMGNCLARRGPDGAGQVVRGNVGFGHRRLKIIDLSEKAQQPMVDADLGLTLAFNGCIYNYPALRAELLDMGYRFFSHGDTAVSYTHLTLPTILLV
;
A
#
# COMPACT_ATOMS: atom_id res chain seq x y z
N MET A 1 12.23 -6.28 -7.12
CA MET A 1 11.49 -5.07 -6.69
C MET A 1 10.02 -5.25 -7.03
N CYS A 2 9.14 -4.85 -6.13
CA CYS A 2 7.69 -4.89 -6.32
C CYS A 2 7.24 -4.14 -7.58
N GLY A 3 6.01 -4.33 -8.01
CA GLY A 3 5.38 -3.58 -9.09
C GLY A 3 4.08 -2.95 -8.62
N ILE A 4 3.82 -1.72 -9.04
CA ILE A 4 2.58 -1.00 -8.77
C ILE A 4 1.93 -0.64 -10.10
N CYS A 5 0.62 -0.76 -10.17
CA CYS A 5 -0.21 -0.24 -11.25
C CYS A 5 -1.49 0.36 -10.69
N GLY A 6 -2.19 1.12 -11.51
CA GLY A 6 -3.46 1.69 -11.08
C GLY A 6 -4.20 2.40 -12.20
N GLU A 7 -5.44 2.72 -11.94
CA GLU A 7 -6.33 3.46 -12.80
C GLU A 7 -7.08 4.51 -11.98
N ILE A 8 -7.13 5.73 -12.49
CA ILE A 8 -8.00 6.79 -11.99
C ILE A 8 -8.89 7.24 -13.15
N ARG A 9 -10.20 7.20 -12.96
CA ARG A 9 -11.16 7.62 -13.97
C ARG A 9 -11.77 8.97 -13.61
N PHE A 10 -11.76 9.87 -14.56
CA PHE A 10 -12.33 11.21 -14.41
C PHE A 10 -13.67 11.38 -15.13
N ASP A 11 -14.19 10.32 -15.73
CA ASP A 11 -15.45 10.28 -16.47
C ASP A 11 -16.66 9.83 -15.63
N GLY A 12 -16.49 9.75 -14.31
CA GLY A 12 -17.53 9.32 -13.37
C GLY A 12 -17.79 7.82 -13.32
N ARG A 13 -17.08 7.02 -14.10
CA ARG A 13 -17.21 5.55 -14.08
C ARG A 13 -16.29 4.93 -13.04
N MET A 14 -16.60 3.70 -12.64
CA MET A 14 -15.71 2.92 -11.77
C MET A 14 -14.43 2.51 -12.50
N ALA A 15 -13.34 2.41 -11.76
CA ALA A 15 -12.12 1.79 -12.24
C ALA A 15 -12.38 0.30 -12.55
N SER A 16 -11.71 -0.23 -13.57
CA SER A 16 -11.93 -1.61 -14.02
C SER A 16 -10.99 -2.58 -13.33
N PRO A 17 -11.51 -3.51 -12.50
CA PRO A 17 -10.72 -4.58 -11.90
C PRO A 17 -9.94 -5.40 -12.94
N GLU A 18 -10.57 -5.71 -14.08
CA GLU A 18 -9.97 -6.51 -15.14
C GLU A 18 -8.77 -5.79 -15.80
N ARG A 19 -8.84 -4.46 -15.93
CA ARG A 19 -7.71 -3.69 -16.45
C ARG A 19 -6.55 -3.66 -15.45
N ILE A 20 -6.85 -3.51 -14.16
CA ILE A 20 -5.85 -3.53 -13.10
C ILE A 20 -5.19 -4.91 -13.02
N GLU A 21 -5.97 -5.98 -13.13
CA GLU A 21 -5.45 -7.34 -13.15
C GLU A 21 -4.51 -7.57 -14.34
N ARG A 22 -4.90 -7.14 -15.54
CA ARG A 22 -4.03 -7.25 -16.73
C ARG A 22 -2.73 -6.49 -16.57
N MET A 23 -2.77 -5.25 -16.05
CA MET A 23 -1.57 -4.47 -15.75
C MET A 23 -0.70 -5.18 -14.71
N GLY A 24 -1.33 -5.70 -13.66
CA GLY A 24 -0.65 -6.47 -12.61
C GLY A 24 0.04 -7.72 -13.17
N ASN A 25 -0.57 -8.42 -14.11
CA ASN A 25 0.01 -9.60 -14.74
C ASN A 25 1.27 -9.27 -15.56
N CYS A 26 1.33 -8.11 -16.18
CA CYS A 26 2.54 -7.63 -16.84
C CYS A 26 3.70 -7.40 -15.85
N LEU A 27 3.39 -7.13 -14.57
CA LEU A 27 4.37 -6.89 -13.52
C LEU A 27 4.75 -8.17 -12.74
N ALA A 28 4.23 -9.34 -13.11
CA ALA A 28 4.41 -10.58 -12.35
C ALA A 28 5.89 -10.95 -12.12
N ARG A 29 6.76 -10.68 -13.09
CA ARG A 29 8.20 -10.93 -12.97
C ARG A 29 8.90 -10.04 -11.94
N ARG A 30 8.35 -8.88 -11.63
CA ARG A 30 8.89 -7.94 -10.63
C ARG A 30 8.53 -8.35 -9.21
N GLY A 31 7.35 -8.91 -9.01
CA GLY A 31 6.83 -9.33 -7.72
C GLY A 31 6.12 -10.68 -7.81
N PRO A 32 6.89 -11.79 -7.81
CA PRO A 32 6.33 -13.13 -7.98
C PRO A 32 5.65 -13.67 -6.71
N ASP A 33 5.91 -13.08 -5.54
CA ASP A 33 5.55 -13.66 -4.25
C ASP A 33 4.13 -13.31 -3.79
N GLY A 34 3.47 -12.40 -4.48
CA GLY A 34 2.09 -12.04 -4.17
C GLY A 34 1.49 -11.05 -5.16
N ALA A 35 0.17 -11.08 -5.23
CA ALA A 35 -0.62 -10.15 -6.03
C ALA A 35 -1.80 -9.63 -5.20
N GLY A 36 -2.10 -8.37 -5.34
CA GLY A 36 -3.27 -7.76 -4.72
C GLY A 36 -3.82 -6.63 -5.57
N GLN A 37 -5.12 -6.40 -5.43
CA GLN A 37 -5.79 -5.26 -6.05
C GLN A 37 -6.93 -4.74 -5.17
N VAL A 38 -7.18 -3.44 -5.27
CA VAL A 38 -8.29 -2.76 -4.60
C VAL A 38 -8.90 -1.77 -5.58
N VAL A 39 -10.21 -1.79 -5.69
CA VAL A 39 -10.98 -0.81 -6.45
C VAL A 39 -11.98 -0.11 -5.53
N ARG A 40 -11.97 1.21 -5.52
CA ARG A 40 -12.92 2.05 -4.80
C ARG A 40 -13.42 3.16 -5.72
N GLY A 41 -14.65 3.04 -6.18
CA GLY A 41 -15.22 3.99 -7.11
C GLY A 41 -14.38 4.14 -8.37
N ASN A 42 -13.94 5.35 -8.66
CA ASN A 42 -13.18 5.69 -9.85
C ASN A 42 -11.67 5.44 -9.73
N VAL A 43 -11.19 4.92 -8.60
CA VAL A 43 -9.77 4.65 -8.34
C VAL A 43 -9.56 3.17 -8.10
N GLY A 44 -8.51 2.61 -8.70
CA GLY A 44 -8.09 1.25 -8.46
C GLY A 44 -6.57 1.13 -8.44
N PHE A 45 -6.07 0.29 -7.54
CA PHE A 45 -4.64 -0.05 -7.42
C PHE A 45 -4.42 -1.54 -7.56
N GLY A 46 -3.32 -1.91 -8.20
CA GLY A 46 -2.76 -3.25 -8.23
C GLY A 46 -1.32 -3.25 -7.73
N HIS A 47 -0.95 -4.32 -7.06
CA HIS A 47 0.40 -4.50 -6.52
C HIS A 47 0.90 -5.92 -6.78
N ARG A 48 2.15 -6.03 -7.20
CA ARG A 48 2.90 -7.29 -7.26
C ARG A 48 4.04 -7.22 -6.25
N ARG A 49 4.07 -8.19 -5.36
CA ARG A 49 4.95 -8.18 -4.21
C ARG A 49 6.16 -9.08 -4.42
N LEU A 50 7.34 -8.54 -4.06
CA LEU A 50 8.54 -9.31 -3.75
C LEU A 50 8.72 -9.23 -2.22
N LYS A 51 8.64 -10.37 -1.54
CA LYS A 51 8.72 -10.44 -0.07
C LYS A 51 10.17 -10.27 0.38
N ILE A 52 10.49 -9.18 1.06
CA ILE A 52 11.85 -8.88 1.53
C ILE A 52 11.88 -8.66 3.05
N ILE A 53 11.07 -7.72 3.58
CA ILE A 53 11.11 -7.31 5.00
C ILE A 53 10.14 -8.13 5.83
N ASP A 54 8.85 -8.04 5.55
CA ASP A 54 7.81 -8.82 6.21
C ASP A 54 7.33 -9.92 5.27
N LEU A 55 7.61 -11.17 5.60
CA LEU A 55 7.26 -12.32 4.75
C LEU A 55 5.82 -12.78 4.94
N SER A 56 5.09 -12.22 5.90
CA SER A 56 3.71 -12.59 6.20
C SER A 56 2.72 -12.06 5.16
N GLU A 57 1.56 -12.67 5.10
CA GLU A 57 0.44 -12.19 4.29
C GLU A 57 -0.15 -10.86 4.80
N LYS A 58 0.10 -10.52 6.08
CA LYS A 58 -0.36 -9.25 6.68
C LYS A 58 0.27 -8.02 6.04
N ALA A 59 1.44 -8.17 5.39
CA ALA A 59 2.11 -7.10 4.66
C ALA A 59 1.74 -7.07 3.17
N GLN A 60 0.67 -7.76 2.77
CA GLN A 60 0.18 -7.73 1.39
C GLN A 60 -0.35 -6.35 1.03
N GLN A 61 -0.15 -5.96 -0.23
CA GLN A 61 -0.57 -4.67 -0.77
C GLN A 61 -1.51 -4.84 -1.97
N PRO A 62 -2.37 -3.84 -2.26
CA PRO A 62 -2.53 -2.56 -1.54
C PRO A 62 -2.99 -2.76 -0.10
N MET A 63 -2.42 -2.02 0.85
CA MET A 63 -2.88 -1.98 2.23
C MET A 63 -4.12 -1.09 2.35
N VAL A 64 -5.13 -1.60 3.05
CA VAL A 64 -6.38 -0.88 3.33
C VAL A 64 -6.52 -0.72 4.83
N ASP A 65 -6.62 0.52 5.28
CA ASP A 65 -6.98 0.85 6.63
C ASP A 65 -8.38 1.47 6.65
N ALA A 66 -9.34 0.75 7.18
CA ALA A 66 -10.74 1.17 7.21
C ALA A 66 -10.97 2.27 8.25
N ASP A 67 -10.22 2.29 9.34
CA ASP A 67 -10.35 3.27 10.41
C ASP A 67 -9.86 4.64 9.96
N LEU A 68 -8.78 4.66 9.21
CA LEU A 68 -8.20 5.89 8.64
C LEU A 68 -8.79 6.24 7.26
N GLY A 69 -9.54 5.32 6.65
CA GLY A 69 -10.11 5.52 5.30
C GLY A 69 -9.06 5.56 4.19
N LEU A 70 -7.91 4.95 4.40
CA LEU A 70 -6.77 5.02 3.49
C LEU A 70 -6.55 3.71 2.72
N THR A 71 -6.02 3.86 1.52
CA THR A 71 -5.49 2.76 0.72
C THR A 71 -4.10 3.15 0.22
N LEU A 72 -3.11 2.28 0.46
CA LEU A 72 -1.73 2.53 0.10
C LEU A 72 -1.15 1.38 -0.72
N ALA A 73 -0.50 1.72 -1.83
CA ALA A 73 0.41 0.84 -2.54
C ALA A 73 1.81 1.48 -2.54
N PHE A 74 2.80 0.74 -2.10
CA PHE A 74 4.15 1.25 -1.88
C PHE A 74 5.20 0.31 -2.49
N ASN A 75 6.11 0.88 -3.25
CA ASN A 75 7.28 0.19 -3.77
C ASN A 75 8.53 0.98 -3.39
N GLY A 76 9.06 0.71 -2.22
CA GLY A 76 10.21 1.40 -1.65
C GLY A 76 10.72 0.71 -0.41
N CYS A 77 11.57 1.40 0.32
CA CYS A 77 12.09 0.97 1.61
C CYS A 77 12.26 2.19 2.52
N ILE A 78 11.73 2.09 3.73
CA ILE A 78 11.96 3.10 4.78
C ILE A 78 13.00 2.54 5.72
N TYR A 79 14.24 2.99 5.59
CA TYR A 79 15.38 2.43 6.32
C TYR A 79 15.26 2.59 7.84
N ASN A 80 14.70 3.69 8.31
CA ASN A 80 14.50 3.98 9.74
C ASN A 80 13.11 3.57 10.25
N TYR A 81 12.39 2.68 9.52
CA TYR A 81 11.04 2.29 9.91
C TYR A 81 10.92 1.72 11.33
N PRO A 82 11.91 1.00 11.91
CA PRO A 82 11.79 0.52 13.28
C PRO A 82 11.71 1.66 14.30
N ALA A 83 12.50 2.73 14.10
CA ALA A 83 12.46 3.91 14.97
C ALA A 83 11.14 4.65 14.84
N LEU A 84 10.68 4.91 13.61
CA LEU A 84 9.39 5.54 13.35
C LEU A 84 8.22 4.72 13.92
N ARG A 85 8.29 3.39 13.80
CA ARG A 85 7.30 2.49 14.37
C ARG A 85 7.22 2.64 15.90
N ALA A 86 8.37 2.69 16.59
CA ALA A 86 8.42 2.85 18.03
C ALA A 86 7.78 4.18 18.46
N GLU A 87 8.14 5.28 17.80
CA GLU A 87 7.53 6.61 18.04
C GLU A 87 6.00 6.57 17.86
N LEU A 88 5.52 5.99 16.77
CA LEU A 88 4.09 5.91 16.49
C LEU A 88 3.34 5.04 17.49
N LEU A 89 3.94 3.94 17.96
CA LEU A 89 3.39 3.11 19.03
C LEU A 89 3.29 3.87 20.34
N ASP A 90 4.30 4.66 20.70
CA ASP A 90 4.28 5.52 21.88
C ASP A 90 3.20 6.61 21.79
N MET A 91 2.87 7.05 20.57
CA MET A 91 1.75 7.97 20.29
C MET A 91 0.38 7.29 20.28
N GLY A 92 0.31 5.97 20.48
CA GLY A 92 -0.93 5.20 20.57
C GLY A 92 -1.43 4.61 19.24
N TYR A 93 -0.66 4.71 18.17
CA TYR A 93 -1.03 4.07 16.90
C TYR A 93 -0.86 2.56 16.96
N ARG A 94 -1.69 1.84 16.20
CA ARG A 94 -1.64 0.37 16.10
C ARG A 94 -1.29 -0.06 14.69
N PHE A 95 -0.55 -1.15 14.59
CA PHE A 95 -0.13 -1.73 13.33
C PHE A 95 -0.57 -3.18 13.24
N PHE A 96 -1.08 -3.59 12.08
CA PHE A 96 -1.43 -4.98 11.78
C PHE A 96 -0.32 -5.74 11.04
N SER A 97 0.73 -5.05 10.63
CA SER A 97 1.88 -5.59 9.91
C SER A 97 3.19 -5.12 10.56
N HIS A 98 4.26 -5.86 10.33
CA HIS A 98 5.61 -5.54 10.80
C HIS A 98 6.48 -4.86 9.74
N GLY A 99 5.98 -4.71 8.52
CA GLY A 99 6.69 -4.08 7.41
C GLY A 99 6.72 -2.54 7.49
N ASP A 100 7.61 -1.95 6.72
CA ASP A 100 7.77 -0.50 6.60
C ASP A 100 6.57 0.18 5.93
N THR A 101 5.83 -0.53 5.10
CA THR A 101 4.61 -0.01 4.45
C THR A 101 3.55 0.41 5.46
N ALA A 102 3.38 -0.35 6.56
CA ALA A 102 2.42 -0.01 7.61
C ALA A 102 2.79 1.31 8.31
N VAL A 103 4.07 1.60 8.47
CA VAL A 103 4.55 2.87 9.02
C VAL A 103 4.27 4.03 8.05
N SER A 104 4.36 3.80 6.75
CA SER A 104 4.13 4.82 5.72
C SER A 104 2.76 5.47 5.85
N TYR A 105 1.68 4.69 5.85
CA TYR A 105 0.35 5.30 5.86
C TYR A 105 0.02 5.96 7.20
N THR A 106 0.51 5.42 8.31
CA THR A 106 0.33 6.03 9.64
C THR A 106 1.05 7.36 9.71
N HIS A 107 2.29 7.41 9.22
CA HIS A 107 3.09 8.64 9.19
C HIS A 107 2.45 9.71 8.29
N LEU A 108 1.91 9.30 7.13
CA LEU A 108 1.24 10.20 6.20
C LEU A 108 -0.05 10.82 6.75
N THR A 109 -0.65 10.24 7.77
CA THR A 109 -1.86 10.78 8.43
C THR A 109 -1.57 11.70 9.60
N LEU A 110 -0.31 11.88 9.97
CA LEU A 110 0.07 12.82 11.02
C LEU A 110 -0.17 14.28 10.59
N PRO A 111 -0.41 15.20 11.56
CA PRO A 111 -0.65 16.62 11.28
C PRO A 111 0.46 17.31 10.49
N THR A 112 1.63 16.72 10.37
CA THR A 112 2.72 17.20 9.53
C THR A 112 2.38 17.31 8.05
N ILE A 113 1.35 16.61 7.59
CA ILE A 113 0.84 16.73 6.22
C ILE A 113 0.07 18.04 6.02
N LEU A 114 -0.38 18.68 7.08
CA LEU A 114 -1.02 20.00 7.04
C LEU A 114 -0.03 21.12 6.73
N LEU A 115 1.26 20.84 6.63
CA LEU A 115 2.33 21.80 6.29
C LEU A 115 2.76 21.74 4.81
N VAL A 116 2.09 20.94 4.01
CA VAL A 116 2.31 20.84 2.56
C VAL A 116 1.22 21.66 1.80
#